data_ba676b9abc14b7c9185f891c72dfaf79
#
_entry.id   ba676b9abc14b7c9185f891c72dfaf79
#
_cell.length_a   1.000
_cell.length_b   1.000
_cell.length_c   1.000
_cell.angle_alpha   90.00
_cell.angle_beta   90.00
_cell.angle_gamma   90.00
#
_symmetry.space_group_name_H-M   'P 1'
#
loop_
_entity.id
_entity.type
_entity.pdbx_description
1 polymer ?
#
loop_
_entity_poly.entity_id
_entity_poly.type
_entity_poly.pdbx_seq_one_letter_code
_entity_poly.pdbx_strand_id
1 'polypeptide(L)'
;MAPHPSAATHFKRLLLTGAAGALGRVLRPRLKRHCSVLRSSDVAELGSAAPGEELVIARLEDKAAVADLLRDVDAVVHFGAVSTEHSFEEILPANIVGTYNVYEAARRHGVRRIVFASSNHVTGFYRQDEVIHPRSPPRPDGYYGLSKAFGENLAQLYWDRYAIQSVSLRIGSALPEPKDRRMLATWLSHDDLERLVLAALTAPVVGHSVIYGMSDNGATWWDNTTARHIGFRPQDSSEPFRVALESRQPSLDLDDSANRFQGGVFVRIGPFD
;
A
#
# COMPACT_ATOMS: atom_id res chain seq x y z
N MET A 1 -31.77 16.75 6.16
CA MET A 1 -30.68 17.53 5.53
C MET A 1 -29.85 16.55 4.72
N ALA A 2 -29.90 16.64 3.40
CA ALA A 2 -29.03 15.84 2.54
C ALA A 2 -27.57 16.30 2.72
N PRO A 3 -26.59 15.38 2.78
CA PRO A 3 -25.19 15.80 2.86
C PRO A 3 -24.84 16.52 1.56
N HIS A 4 -24.33 17.76 1.69
CA HIS A 4 -23.71 18.46 0.56
C HIS A 4 -22.60 17.58 -0.03
N PRO A 5 -22.50 17.46 -1.36
CA PRO A 5 -21.35 16.82 -1.96
C PRO A 5 -20.10 17.62 -1.56
N SER A 6 -19.22 16.99 -0.80
CA SER A 6 -17.90 17.55 -0.50
C SER A 6 -17.25 17.89 -1.84
N ALA A 7 -16.85 19.15 -2.01
CA ALA A 7 -16.03 19.55 -3.17
C ALA A 7 -14.84 18.60 -3.21
N ALA A 8 -14.67 17.89 -4.33
CA ALA A 8 -13.58 16.93 -4.48
C ALA A 8 -12.26 17.66 -4.20
N THR A 9 -11.52 17.20 -3.20
CA THR A 9 -10.25 17.81 -2.83
C THR A 9 -9.32 17.69 -4.03
N HIS A 10 -8.95 18.83 -4.60
CA HIS A 10 -8.04 18.88 -5.75
C HIS A 10 -6.66 19.36 -5.27
N PHE A 11 -5.67 18.48 -5.44
CA PHE A 11 -4.29 18.78 -5.05
C PHE A 11 -3.60 19.64 -6.12
N LYS A 12 -2.76 20.58 -5.70
CA LYS A 12 -1.92 21.32 -6.67
C LYS A 12 -0.86 20.36 -7.24
N ARG A 13 -0.14 19.64 -6.36
CA ARG A 13 0.84 18.63 -6.77
C ARG A 13 0.78 17.40 -5.85
N LEU A 14 0.58 16.24 -6.45
CA LEU A 14 0.75 14.92 -5.81
C LEU A 14 2.08 14.31 -6.24
N LEU A 15 2.76 13.64 -5.32
CA LEU A 15 3.88 12.75 -5.65
C LEU A 15 3.41 11.30 -5.58
N LEU A 16 3.66 10.55 -6.65
CA LEU A 16 3.56 9.09 -6.69
C LEU A 16 4.96 8.50 -6.88
N THR A 17 5.50 7.79 -5.89
CA THR A 17 6.71 6.97 -6.05
C THR A 17 6.35 5.53 -6.39
N GLY A 18 7.23 4.80 -7.07
CA GLY A 18 6.91 3.46 -7.55
C GLY A 18 5.96 3.47 -8.76
N ALA A 19 5.98 4.56 -9.52
CA ALA A 19 5.02 4.83 -10.60
C ALA A 19 5.14 3.88 -11.81
N ALA A 20 6.28 3.21 -12.01
CA ALA A 20 6.49 2.18 -13.02
C ALA A 20 6.17 0.76 -12.52
N GLY A 21 5.97 0.57 -11.22
CA GLY A 21 5.57 -0.71 -10.63
C GLY A 21 4.15 -1.13 -11.01
N ALA A 22 3.77 -2.37 -10.71
CA ALA A 22 2.46 -2.92 -11.07
C ALA A 22 1.29 -2.03 -10.59
N LEU A 23 1.26 -1.65 -9.32
CA LEU A 23 0.21 -0.80 -8.75
C LEU A 23 0.40 0.67 -9.11
N GLY A 24 1.64 1.13 -9.27
CA GLY A 24 1.94 2.48 -9.74
C GLY A 24 1.34 2.77 -11.11
N ARG A 25 1.47 1.85 -12.05
CA ARG A 25 0.87 1.97 -13.39
C ARG A 25 -0.66 2.03 -13.36
N VAL A 26 -1.29 1.35 -12.41
CA VAL A 26 -2.74 1.42 -12.19
C VAL A 26 -3.14 2.78 -11.62
N LEU A 27 -2.40 3.26 -10.61
CA LEU A 27 -2.73 4.49 -9.89
C LEU A 27 -2.39 5.77 -10.68
N ARG A 28 -1.32 5.77 -11.48
CA ARG A 28 -0.83 6.93 -12.21
C ARG A 28 -1.92 7.65 -13.03
N PRO A 29 -2.65 7.01 -13.98
CA PRO A 29 -3.72 7.68 -14.73
C PRO A 29 -4.93 8.04 -13.85
N ARG A 30 -5.15 7.33 -12.74
CA ARG A 30 -6.26 7.53 -11.83
C ARG A 30 -6.03 8.75 -10.94
N LEU A 31 -4.86 8.86 -10.32
CA LEU A 31 -4.48 9.99 -9.46
C LEU A 31 -4.35 11.29 -10.24
N LYS A 32 -3.95 11.24 -11.53
CA LYS A 32 -3.84 12.42 -12.37
C LYS A 32 -5.15 13.23 -12.45
N ARG A 33 -6.30 12.58 -12.30
CA ARG A 33 -7.63 13.24 -12.30
C ARG A 33 -7.91 14.09 -11.05
N HIS A 34 -7.11 13.92 -10.00
CA HIS A 34 -7.31 14.53 -8.69
C HIS A 34 -6.26 15.61 -8.35
N CYS A 35 -5.39 15.95 -9.30
CA CYS A 35 -4.34 16.96 -9.09
C CYS A 35 -4.06 17.75 -10.37
N SER A 36 -3.59 18.99 -10.20
CA SER A 36 -3.12 19.81 -11.31
C SER A 36 -1.83 19.22 -11.90
N VAL A 37 -0.91 18.83 -11.03
CA VAL A 37 0.37 18.19 -11.40
C VAL A 37 0.49 16.86 -10.66
N LEU A 38 0.75 15.78 -11.39
CA LEU A 38 1.19 14.51 -10.84
C LEU A 38 2.68 14.37 -11.08
N ARG A 39 3.48 14.38 -10.01
CA ARG A 39 4.89 14.00 -10.10
C ARG A 39 4.99 12.48 -9.90
N SER A 40 5.34 11.79 -10.97
CA SER A 40 5.51 10.33 -10.99
C SER A 40 7.00 10.00 -10.94
N SER A 41 7.43 9.22 -9.97
CA SER A 41 8.84 8.84 -9.80
C SER A 41 9.02 7.34 -9.68
N ASP A 42 10.09 6.85 -10.29
CA ASP A 42 10.56 5.46 -10.19
C ASP A 42 12.07 5.39 -10.51
N VAL A 43 12.69 4.23 -10.27
CA VAL A 43 14.03 3.91 -10.75
C VAL A 43 14.02 3.44 -12.22
N ALA A 44 12.86 2.92 -12.69
CA ALA A 44 12.66 2.47 -14.05
C ALA A 44 12.05 3.58 -14.92
N GLU A 45 12.18 3.42 -16.22
CA GLU A 45 11.58 4.34 -17.19
C GLU A 45 10.04 4.39 -17.07
N LEU A 46 9.50 5.60 -17.12
CA LEU A 46 8.09 5.91 -16.95
C LEU A 46 7.32 6.10 -18.26
N GLY A 47 8.01 6.00 -19.40
CA GLY A 47 7.43 6.27 -20.72
C GLY A 47 7.15 7.76 -20.93
N SER A 48 6.08 8.07 -21.65
CA SER A 48 5.69 9.45 -21.96
C SER A 48 4.88 10.11 -20.84
N ALA A 49 5.08 11.40 -20.62
CA ALA A 49 4.30 12.19 -19.69
C ALA A 49 2.93 12.52 -20.26
N ALA A 50 1.88 12.39 -19.47
CA ALA A 50 0.57 12.96 -19.77
C ALA A 50 0.55 14.49 -19.52
N PRO A 51 -0.41 15.25 -20.08
CA PRO A 51 -0.56 16.67 -19.74
C PRO A 51 -0.68 16.90 -18.22
N GLY A 52 0.17 17.78 -17.68
CA GLY A 52 0.23 18.05 -16.24
C GLY A 52 0.89 16.94 -15.43
N GLU A 53 1.75 16.13 -16.04
CA GLU A 53 2.55 15.13 -15.36
C GLU A 53 4.05 15.46 -15.45
N GLU A 54 4.75 15.29 -14.34
CA GLU A 54 6.20 15.40 -14.24
C GLU A 54 6.77 13.98 -14.02
N LEU A 55 7.69 13.55 -14.88
CA LEU A 55 8.36 12.24 -14.75
C LEU A 55 9.75 12.42 -14.22
N VAL A 56 10.09 11.77 -13.13
CA VAL A 56 11.39 11.87 -12.48
C VAL A 56 11.94 10.47 -12.20
N ILE A 57 13.09 10.17 -12.79
CA ILE A 57 13.85 8.97 -12.45
C ILE A 57 14.67 9.28 -11.20
N ALA A 58 14.43 8.56 -10.12
CA ALA A 58 15.13 8.74 -8.86
C ALA A 58 15.19 7.46 -8.05
N ARG A 59 16.32 7.25 -7.38
CA ARG A 59 16.49 6.18 -6.40
C ARG A 59 16.07 6.70 -5.02
N LEU A 60 15.29 5.91 -4.28
CA LEU A 60 14.79 6.33 -2.96
C LEU A 60 15.88 6.42 -1.90
N GLU A 61 16.95 5.65 -2.02
CA GLU A 61 18.11 5.73 -1.14
C GLU A 61 18.97 6.99 -1.37
N ASP A 62 18.79 7.68 -2.50
CA ASP A 62 19.43 8.98 -2.74
C ASP A 62 18.65 10.09 -2.02
N LYS A 63 19.20 10.52 -0.89
CA LYS A 63 18.59 11.53 -0.02
C LYS A 63 18.39 12.88 -0.72
N ALA A 64 19.30 13.27 -1.60
CA ALA A 64 19.21 14.55 -2.32
C ALA A 64 18.12 14.48 -3.39
N ALA A 65 18.09 13.42 -4.18
CA ALA A 65 17.06 13.19 -5.17
C ALA A 65 15.66 13.13 -4.53
N VAL A 66 15.50 12.44 -3.39
CA VAL A 66 14.23 12.38 -2.67
C VAL A 66 13.83 13.76 -2.11
N ALA A 67 14.77 14.57 -1.62
CA ALA A 67 14.47 15.93 -1.19
C ALA A 67 13.92 16.79 -2.35
N ASP A 68 14.51 16.68 -3.54
CA ASP A 68 14.00 17.39 -4.73
C ASP A 68 12.62 16.86 -5.18
N LEU A 69 12.36 15.56 -5.06
CA LEU A 69 11.05 14.97 -5.35
C LEU A 69 9.91 15.58 -4.50
N LEU A 70 10.18 15.93 -3.26
CA LEU A 70 9.16 16.44 -2.33
C LEU A 70 9.00 17.97 -2.35
N ARG A 71 9.74 18.68 -3.21
CA ARG A 71 9.60 20.14 -3.35
C ARG A 71 8.22 20.50 -3.90
N ASP A 72 7.51 21.40 -3.20
CA ASP A 72 6.17 21.88 -3.58
C ASP A 72 5.09 20.79 -3.71
N VAL A 73 5.21 19.70 -2.96
CA VAL A 73 4.26 18.59 -2.95
C VAL A 73 3.25 18.76 -1.80
N ASP A 74 1.96 18.61 -2.10
CA ASP A 74 0.89 18.69 -1.10
C ASP A 74 0.74 17.37 -0.31
N ALA A 75 0.83 16.24 -1.03
CA ALA A 75 0.73 14.91 -0.43
C ALA A 75 1.52 13.86 -1.23
N VAL A 76 1.88 12.77 -0.55
CA VAL A 76 2.67 11.68 -1.13
C VAL A 76 1.87 10.37 -1.13
N VAL A 77 1.89 9.69 -2.27
CA VAL A 77 1.49 8.29 -2.42
C VAL A 77 2.77 7.48 -2.62
N HIS A 78 3.25 6.87 -1.52
CA HIS A 78 4.54 6.20 -1.48
C HIS A 78 4.39 4.70 -1.73
N PHE A 79 4.58 4.29 -2.98
CA PHE A 79 4.50 2.90 -3.47
C PHE A 79 5.85 2.37 -3.95
N GLY A 80 6.89 3.21 -3.96
CA GLY A 80 8.25 2.82 -4.32
C GLY A 80 8.89 1.91 -3.29
N ALA A 81 9.25 0.70 -3.71
CA ALA A 81 9.90 -0.31 -2.87
C ALA A 81 10.31 -1.51 -3.73
N VAL A 82 11.22 -2.35 -3.24
CA VAL A 82 11.27 -3.76 -3.64
C VAL A 82 9.99 -4.41 -3.09
N SER A 83 9.14 -4.94 -3.97
CA SER A 83 7.74 -5.29 -3.66
C SER A 83 7.50 -6.79 -3.42
N THR A 84 8.56 -7.58 -3.42
CA THR A 84 8.56 -9.03 -3.19
C THR A 84 9.64 -9.40 -2.17
N GLU A 85 9.63 -10.64 -1.71
CA GLU A 85 10.65 -11.13 -0.80
C GLU A 85 11.99 -11.29 -1.51
N HIS A 86 13.05 -10.73 -0.93
CA HIS A 86 14.43 -10.74 -1.39
C HIS A 86 15.40 -10.75 -0.19
N SER A 87 16.71 -10.81 -0.45
CA SER A 87 17.73 -10.69 0.59
C SER A 87 17.60 -9.34 1.32
N PHE A 88 18.12 -9.30 2.54
CA PHE A 88 18.06 -8.07 3.35
C PHE A 88 18.80 -6.91 2.65
N GLU A 89 19.92 -7.20 1.99
CA GLU A 89 20.77 -6.24 1.27
C GLU A 89 20.03 -5.61 0.09
N GLU A 90 19.16 -6.37 -0.59
CA GLU A 90 18.33 -5.86 -1.68
C GLU A 90 17.14 -5.04 -1.17
N ILE A 91 16.56 -5.44 -0.04
CA ILE A 91 15.43 -4.76 0.61
C ILE A 91 15.87 -3.44 1.26
N LEU A 92 17.02 -3.42 1.93
CA LEU A 92 17.48 -2.33 2.78
C LEU A 92 17.50 -0.96 2.07
N PRO A 93 18.08 -0.80 0.86
CA PRO A 93 18.24 0.52 0.27
C PRO A 93 16.91 1.21 -0.03
N ALA A 94 16.02 0.55 -0.75
CA ALA A 94 14.74 1.16 -1.16
C ALA A 94 13.70 1.17 -0.04
N ASN A 95 13.56 0.05 0.70
CA ASN A 95 12.44 -0.12 1.62
C ASN A 95 12.68 0.54 2.99
N ILE A 96 13.91 0.51 3.50
CA ILE A 96 14.26 1.07 4.81
C ILE A 96 14.81 2.47 4.64
N VAL A 97 15.96 2.62 3.95
CA VAL A 97 16.63 3.92 3.78
C VAL A 97 15.74 4.86 2.94
N GLY A 98 15.16 4.35 1.86
CA GLY A 98 14.29 5.12 0.98
C GLY A 98 13.02 5.60 1.69
N THR A 99 12.35 4.75 2.45
CA THR A 99 11.17 5.15 3.24
C THR A 99 11.53 6.23 4.27
N TYR A 100 12.67 6.07 4.98
CA TYR A 100 13.17 7.12 5.87
C TYR A 100 13.41 8.45 5.13
N ASN A 101 14.05 8.42 3.97
CA ASN A 101 14.32 9.61 3.17
C ASN A 101 13.02 10.34 2.77
N VAL A 102 11.97 9.58 2.37
CA VAL A 102 10.66 10.17 2.03
C VAL A 102 10.03 10.87 3.23
N TYR A 103 10.00 10.23 4.40
CA TYR A 103 9.44 10.85 5.61
C TYR A 103 10.24 12.09 6.07
N GLU A 104 11.58 12.00 6.05
CA GLU A 104 12.42 13.13 6.43
C GLU A 104 12.32 14.30 5.44
N ALA A 105 12.25 14.02 4.14
CA ALA A 105 12.00 15.05 3.14
C ALA A 105 10.61 15.66 3.28
N ALA A 106 9.58 14.85 3.56
CA ALA A 106 8.22 15.34 3.85
C ALA A 106 8.22 16.32 5.02
N ARG A 107 8.93 15.99 6.11
CA ARG A 107 9.09 16.88 7.28
C ARG A 107 9.73 18.20 6.88
N ARG A 108 10.81 18.16 6.09
CA ARG A 108 11.58 19.36 5.69
C ARG A 108 10.80 20.27 4.74
N HIS A 109 10.00 19.69 3.85
CA HIS A 109 9.20 20.43 2.87
C HIS A 109 7.77 20.73 3.35
N GLY A 110 7.42 20.40 4.60
CA GLY A 110 6.12 20.72 5.19
C GLY A 110 4.97 19.87 4.63
N VAL A 111 5.25 18.74 3.98
CA VAL A 111 4.23 17.79 3.52
C VAL A 111 3.55 17.15 4.73
N ARG A 112 2.22 17.19 4.77
CA ARG A 112 1.43 16.78 5.94
C ARG A 112 0.66 15.48 5.75
N ARG A 113 0.61 14.92 4.54
CA ARG A 113 -0.12 13.69 4.23
C ARG A 113 0.73 12.71 3.42
N ILE A 114 0.84 11.48 3.94
CA ILE A 114 1.51 10.36 3.26
C ILE A 114 0.56 9.16 3.25
N VAL A 115 0.34 8.58 2.08
CA VAL A 115 -0.27 7.25 1.92
C VAL A 115 0.86 6.27 1.66
N PHE A 116 1.12 5.39 2.61
CA PHE A 116 2.23 4.43 2.55
C PHE A 116 1.73 3.04 2.13
N ALA A 117 2.30 2.50 1.05
CA ALA A 117 2.08 1.12 0.66
C ALA A 117 2.78 0.16 1.64
N SER A 118 2.08 -0.19 2.71
CA SER A 118 2.41 -1.32 3.56
C SER A 118 1.93 -2.63 2.90
N SER A 119 1.95 -3.73 3.62
CA SER A 119 1.61 -5.04 3.07
C SER A 119 0.96 -5.93 4.13
N ASN A 120 0.09 -6.83 3.69
CA ASN A 120 -0.40 -7.92 4.53
C ASN A 120 0.74 -8.82 5.06
N HIS A 121 1.93 -8.79 4.42
CA HIS A 121 3.12 -9.51 4.85
C HIS A 121 3.71 -9.00 6.18
N VAL A 122 3.28 -7.85 6.68
CA VAL A 122 3.54 -7.41 8.08
C VAL A 122 2.96 -8.38 9.09
N THR A 123 1.90 -9.09 8.74
CA THR A 123 1.18 -10.05 9.58
C THR A 123 1.07 -11.43 8.94
N GLY A 124 2.01 -11.77 8.05
CA GLY A 124 1.95 -12.97 7.22
C GLY A 124 2.01 -14.29 7.99
N PHE A 125 2.67 -14.35 9.17
CA PHE A 125 2.75 -15.54 10.01
C PHE A 125 1.54 -15.75 10.94
N TYR A 126 0.45 -14.97 10.83
CA TYR A 126 -0.82 -15.37 11.43
C TYR A 126 -1.47 -16.48 10.62
N ARG A 127 -2.20 -17.35 11.30
CA ARG A 127 -2.90 -18.47 10.68
C ARG A 127 -4.12 -17.97 9.89
N GLN A 128 -4.52 -18.71 8.85
CA GLN A 128 -5.71 -18.39 8.05
C GLN A 128 -7.03 -18.63 8.81
N ASP A 129 -7.00 -19.35 9.93
CA ASP A 129 -8.13 -19.56 10.84
C ASP A 129 -8.20 -18.51 11.98
N GLU A 130 -7.26 -17.53 12.00
CA GLU A 130 -7.25 -16.42 12.95
C GLU A 130 -7.77 -15.15 12.30
N VAL A 131 -8.77 -14.53 12.92
CA VAL A 131 -9.19 -13.17 12.54
C VAL A 131 -8.35 -12.15 13.30
N ILE A 132 -7.66 -11.30 12.55
CA ILE A 132 -6.79 -10.26 13.09
C ILE A 132 -7.27 -8.87 12.68
N HIS A 133 -6.79 -7.84 13.37
CA HIS A 133 -7.14 -6.45 13.11
C HIS A 133 -5.86 -5.59 12.97
N PRO A 134 -5.92 -4.35 12.49
CA PRO A 134 -4.73 -3.50 12.28
C PRO A 134 -3.83 -3.32 13.50
N ARG A 135 -4.36 -3.45 14.72
CA ARG A 135 -3.60 -3.36 15.98
C ARG A 135 -2.99 -4.69 16.44
N SER A 136 -3.23 -5.78 15.73
CA SER A 136 -2.55 -7.06 16.03
C SER A 136 -1.05 -6.88 15.88
N PRO A 137 -0.24 -7.43 16.78
CA PRO A 137 1.22 -7.30 16.71
C PRO A 137 1.78 -7.71 15.35
N PRO A 138 2.79 -7.04 14.81
CA PRO A 138 3.46 -7.49 13.60
C PRO A 138 4.03 -8.91 13.77
N ARG A 139 3.81 -9.76 12.77
CA ARG A 139 4.41 -11.10 12.62
C ARG A 139 4.80 -11.27 11.15
N PRO A 140 5.84 -10.52 10.70
CA PRO A 140 6.24 -10.52 9.29
C PRO A 140 6.74 -11.89 8.87
N ASP A 141 6.45 -12.25 7.62
CA ASP A 141 6.79 -13.55 7.03
C ASP A 141 8.10 -13.54 6.23
N GLY A 142 8.78 -12.41 6.19
CA GLY A 142 10.07 -12.26 5.53
C GLY A 142 10.65 -10.86 5.72
N TYR A 143 11.79 -10.58 5.09
CA TYR A 143 12.44 -9.26 5.13
C TYR A 143 11.61 -8.18 4.46
N TYR A 144 10.86 -8.52 3.40
CA TYR A 144 9.90 -7.61 2.80
C TYR A 144 8.83 -7.18 3.81
N GLY A 145 8.17 -8.14 4.46
CA GLY A 145 7.17 -7.87 5.50
C GLY A 145 7.75 -7.06 6.66
N LEU A 146 8.97 -7.39 7.11
CA LEU A 146 9.71 -6.67 8.15
C LEU A 146 9.98 -5.21 7.74
N SER A 147 10.37 -4.97 6.48
CA SER A 147 10.60 -3.62 5.97
C SER A 147 9.32 -2.77 5.95
N LYS A 148 8.18 -3.41 5.70
CA LYS A 148 6.88 -2.71 5.75
C LYS A 148 6.46 -2.40 7.19
N ALA A 149 6.73 -3.30 8.14
CA ALA A 149 6.54 -3.04 9.58
C ALA A 149 7.43 -1.89 10.08
N PHE A 150 8.68 -1.78 9.60
CA PHE A 150 9.53 -0.60 9.84
C PHE A 150 8.86 0.68 9.37
N GLY A 151 8.32 0.70 8.14
CA GLY A 151 7.64 1.88 7.59
C GLY A 151 6.41 2.30 8.39
N GLU A 152 5.60 1.34 8.90
CA GLU A 152 4.46 1.63 9.79
C GLU A 152 4.92 2.28 11.11
N ASN A 153 5.98 1.75 11.73
CA ASN A 153 6.54 2.34 12.97
C ASN A 153 7.18 3.71 12.71
N LEU A 154 7.83 3.90 11.56
CA LEU A 154 8.36 5.19 11.16
C LEU A 154 7.23 6.22 10.97
N ALA A 155 6.12 5.82 10.32
CA ALA A 155 4.93 6.66 10.17
C ALA A 155 4.36 7.11 11.51
N GLN A 156 4.27 6.20 12.50
CA GLN A 156 3.86 6.54 13.86
C GLN A 156 4.81 7.56 14.49
N LEU A 157 6.14 7.35 14.42
CA LEU A 157 7.14 8.28 14.94
C LEU A 157 6.98 9.69 14.35
N TYR A 158 6.77 9.78 13.02
CA TYR A 158 6.63 11.07 12.34
C TYR A 158 5.28 11.75 12.63
N TRP A 159 4.24 10.98 12.91
CA TRP A 159 2.99 11.52 13.43
C TRP A 159 3.19 12.12 14.84
N ASP A 160 3.74 11.36 15.77
CA ASP A 160 3.89 11.77 17.17
C ASP A 160 4.82 12.98 17.32
N ARG A 161 5.90 13.04 16.55
CA ARG A 161 6.91 14.12 16.66
C ARG A 161 6.65 15.33 15.78
N TYR A 162 6.03 15.15 14.64
CA TYR A 162 5.98 16.17 13.59
C TYR A 162 4.58 16.39 13.03
N ALA A 163 3.56 15.69 13.51
CA ALA A 163 2.18 15.75 13.04
C ALA A 163 2.03 15.47 11.53
N ILE A 164 2.89 14.62 10.96
CA ILE A 164 2.73 14.12 9.59
C ILE A 164 1.72 13.00 9.62
N GLN A 165 0.55 13.25 9.07
CA GLN A 165 -0.53 12.27 8.99
C GLN A 165 -0.20 11.18 7.98
N SER A 166 -0.35 9.92 8.36
CA SER A 166 -0.04 8.79 7.49
C SER A 166 -1.11 7.71 7.54
N VAL A 167 -1.46 7.17 6.37
CA VAL A 167 -2.25 5.95 6.28
C VAL A 167 -1.37 4.86 5.68
N SER A 168 -1.06 3.85 6.49
CA SER A 168 -0.32 2.66 6.09
C SER A 168 -1.31 1.61 5.57
N LEU A 169 -1.25 1.31 4.30
CA LEU A 169 -2.14 0.37 3.63
C LEU A 169 -1.49 -1.02 3.62
N ARG A 170 -1.94 -1.93 4.48
CA ARG A 170 -1.57 -3.36 4.40
C ARG A 170 -2.26 -3.99 3.20
N ILE A 171 -1.71 -3.74 2.01
CA ILE A 171 -2.29 -4.18 0.75
C ILE A 171 -2.29 -5.70 0.69
N GLY A 172 -3.44 -6.28 0.37
CA GLY A 172 -3.60 -7.69 0.08
C GLY A 172 -3.17 -8.03 -1.35
N SER A 173 -3.85 -8.95 -2.00
CA SER A 173 -3.57 -9.36 -3.37
C SER A 173 -4.23 -8.40 -4.36
N ALA A 174 -3.55 -7.30 -4.70
CA ALA A 174 -4.07 -6.29 -5.62
C ALA A 174 -3.81 -6.69 -7.08
N LEU A 175 -4.81 -7.29 -7.70
CA LEU A 175 -4.79 -7.85 -9.06
C LEU A 175 -6.12 -7.56 -9.77
N PRO A 176 -6.17 -7.60 -11.12
CA PRO A 176 -7.44 -7.49 -11.86
C PRO A 176 -8.49 -8.50 -11.39
N GLU A 177 -8.06 -9.75 -11.16
CA GLU A 177 -8.89 -10.86 -10.68
C GLU A 177 -8.10 -11.72 -9.68
N PRO A 178 -8.76 -12.36 -8.70
CA PRO A 178 -8.10 -13.30 -7.80
C PRO A 178 -7.67 -14.55 -8.57
N LYS A 179 -6.50 -15.12 -8.26
CA LYS A 179 -5.88 -16.23 -9.00
C LYS A 179 -5.95 -17.57 -8.26
N ASP A 180 -6.10 -17.57 -6.96
CA ASP A 180 -6.12 -18.75 -6.08
C ASP A 180 -7.13 -18.60 -4.94
N ARG A 181 -7.35 -19.68 -4.17
CA ARG A 181 -8.30 -19.68 -3.05
C ARG A 181 -7.93 -18.73 -1.92
N ARG A 182 -6.63 -18.52 -1.65
CA ARG A 182 -6.16 -17.55 -0.65
C ARG A 182 -6.63 -16.15 -1.03
N MET A 183 -6.60 -15.82 -2.31
CA MET A 183 -7.02 -14.52 -2.80
C MET A 183 -8.52 -14.26 -2.64
N LEU A 184 -9.36 -15.28 -2.42
CA LEU A 184 -10.76 -15.06 -2.03
C LEU A 184 -10.89 -14.25 -0.74
N ALA A 185 -9.91 -14.34 0.16
CA ALA A 185 -9.87 -13.56 1.40
C ALA A 185 -9.07 -12.26 1.28
N THR A 186 -8.06 -12.21 0.40
CA THR A 186 -7.06 -11.13 0.39
C THR A 186 -7.14 -10.22 -0.82
N TRP A 187 -8.05 -10.48 -1.76
CA TRP A 187 -8.12 -9.73 -3.01
C TRP A 187 -8.52 -8.26 -2.78
N LEU A 188 -7.85 -7.41 -3.52
CA LEU A 188 -8.15 -5.98 -3.66
C LEU A 188 -8.27 -5.66 -5.14
N SER A 189 -9.44 -5.25 -5.61
CA SER A 189 -9.60 -4.78 -6.98
C SER A 189 -8.79 -3.52 -7.22
N HIS A 190 -8.49 -3.23 -8.49
CA HIS A 190 -7.83 -1.98 -8.84
C HIS A 190 -8.72 -0.75 -8.60
N ASP A 191 -10.04 -0.92 -8.66
CA ASP A 191 -10.99 0.17 -8.40
C ASP A 191 -11.14 0.43 -6.90
N ASP A 192 -11.16 -0.62 -6.08
CA ASP A 192 -11.12 -0.44 -4.62
C ASP A 192 -9.75 0.07 -4.14
N LEU A 193 -8.64 -0.27 -4.81
CA LEU A 193 -7.34 0.34 -4.54
C LEU A 193 -7.38 1.86 -4.76
N GLU A 194 -7.97 2.32 -5.87
CA GLU A 194 -8.17 3.76 -6.11
C GLU A 194 -9.02 4.40 -5.01
N ARG A 195 -10.18 3.80 -4.69
CA ARG A 195 -11.08 4.29 -3.62
C ARG A 195 -10.36 4.40 -2.28
N LEU A 196 -9.54 3.39 -1.94
CA LEU A 196 -8.78 3.35 -0.70
C LEU A 196 -7.72 4.45 -0.65
N VAL A 197 -6.93 4.61 -1.72
CA VAL A 197 -5.90 5.66 -1.80
C VAL A 197 -6.53 7.05 -1.74
N LEU A 198 -7.64 7.27 -2.45
CA LEU A 198 -8.35 8.56 -2.41
C LEU A 198 -8.94 8.84 -1.03
N ALA A 199 -9.56 7.85 -0.38
CA ALA A 199 -10.06 7.99 0.98
C ALA A 199 -8.92 8.35 1.95
N ALA A 200 -7.77 7.70 1.84
CA ALA A 200 -6.58 7.99 2.65
C ALA A 200 -6.02 9.40 2.41
N LEU A 201 -6.06 9.89 1.17
CA LEU A 201 -5.60 11.24 0.81
C LEU A 201 -6.54 12.34 1.29
N THR A 202 -7.86 12.12 1.22
CA THR A 202 -8.87 13.17 1.36
C THR A 202 -9.58 13.19 2.71
N ALA A 203 -9.47 12.14 3.53
CA ALA A 203 -10.04 12.14 4.87
C ALA A 203 -9.50 13.31 5.71
N PRO A 204 -10.36 14.08 6.41
CA PRO A 204 -9.94 15.30 7.10
C PRO A 204 -8.81 15.09 8.11
N VAL A 205 -8.93 14.07 8.93
CA VAL A 205 -7.94 13.70 9.95
C VAL A 205 -7.74 12.19 9.92
N VAL A 206 -6.51 11.74 9.76
CA VAL A 206 -6.16 10.31 9.78
C VAL A 206 -5.16 9.96 10.89
N GLY A 207 -4.43 10.97 11.44
CA GLY A 207 -3.35 10.70 12.39
C GLY A 207 -2.32 9.73 11.80
N HIS A 208 -1.95 8.69 12.56
CA HIS A 208 -1.37 7.47 12.01
C HIS A 208 -2.41 6.36 12.03
N SER A 209 -2.76 5.85 10.85
CA SER A 209 -3.75 4.78 10.69
C SER A 209 -3.15 3.63 9.89
N VAL A 210 -3.42 2.41 10.34
CA VAL A 210 -3.12 1.18 9.60
C VAL A 210 -4.43 0.57 9.14
N ILE A 211 -4.52 0.21 7.86
CA ILE A 211 -5.74 -0.30 7.24
C ILE A 211 -5.37 -1.46 6.31
N TYR A 212 -6.13 -2.55 6.35
CA TYR A 212 -5.99 -3.60 5.36
C TYR A 212 -6.60 -3.16 4.03
N GLY A 213 -5.81 -3.26 2.95
CA GLY A 213 -6.27 -3.04 1.58
C GLY A 213 -6.88 -4.31 1.03
N MET A 214 -8.19 -4.43 1.10
CA MET A 214 -8.97 -5.53 0.55
C MET A 214 -10.32 -5.02 0.04
N SER A 215 -10.90 -5.74 -0.93
CA SER A 215 -12.26 -5.55 -1.41
C SER A 215 -13.28 -6.13 -0.40
N ASP A 216 -14.57 -5.99 -0.65
CA ASP A 216 -15.64 -6.53 0.20
C ASP A 216 -15.79 -8.05 -0.01
N ASN A 217 -14.75 -8.77 0.36
CA ASN A 217 -14.65 -10.21 0.18
C ASN A 217 -15.50 -10.94 1.22
N GLY A 218 -16.29 -11.93 0.80
CA GLY A 218 -17.14 -12.71 1.69
C GLY A 218 -16.36 -13.61 2.67
N ALA A 219 -15.14 -14.00 2.31
CA ALA A 219 -14.17 -14.61 3.22
C ALA A 219 -13.06 -13.60 3.52
N THR A 220 -12.77 -13.37 4.78
CA THR A 220 -11.63 -12.52 5.18
C THR A 220 -11.10 -12.94 6.54
N TRP A 221 -9.80 -12.73 6.73
CA TRP A 221 -9.12 -12.92 8.01
C TRP A 221 -8.86 -11.58 8.71
N TRP A 222 -9.30 -10.47 8.11
CA TRP A 222 -8.97 -9.13 8.59
C TRP A 222 -10.22 -8.37 8.99
N ASP A 223 -10.32 -8.03 10.26
CA ASP A 223 -11.30 -7.04 10.72
C ASP A 223 -10.80 -5.64 10.35
N ASN A 224 -11.42 -5.07 9.34
CA ASN A 224 -11.09 -3.75 8.81
C ASN A 224 -12.08 -2.67 9.23
N THR A 225 -12.81 -2.86 10.33
CA THR A 225 -13.81 -1.89 10.82
C THR A 225 -13.22 -0.50 11.05
N THR A 226 -11.92 -0.43 11.37
CA THR A 226 -11.18 0.83 11.54
C THR A 226 -11.03 1.63 10.24
N ALA A 227 -11.15 1.00 9.06
CA ALA A 227 -11.09 1.72 7.77
C ALA A 227 -12.25 2.72 7.59
N ARG A 228 -13.34 2.55 8.32
CA ARG A 228 -14.53 3.41 8.21
C ARG A 228 -14.26 4.86 8.59
N HIS A 229 -13.29 5.15 9.48
CA HIS A 229 -13.00 6.52 9.91
C HIS A 229 -12.39 7.38 8.80
N ILE A 230 -11.69 6.78 7.81
CA ILE A 230 -11.21 7.51 6.63
C ILE A 230 -12.25 7.56 5.50
N GLY A 231 -13.44 6.96 5.69
CA GLY A 231 -14.49 6.91 4.69
C GLY A 231 -14.33 5.82 3.62
N PHE A 232 -13.35 4.93 3.75
CA PHE A 232 -13.17 3.83 2.80
C PHE A 232 -14.33 2.85 2.88
N ARG A 233 -14.92 2.56 1.73
CA ARG A 233 -15.99 1.57 1.54
C ARG A 233 -15.68 0.80 0.25
N PRO A 234 -15.15 -0.42 0.35
CA PRO A 234 -14.95 -1.28 -0.82
C PRO A 234 -16.28 -1.60 -1.50
N GLN A 235 -16.26 -1.79 -2.80
CA GLN A 235 -17.46 -2.04 -3.62
C GLN A 235 -17.36 -3.33 -4.42
N ASP A 236 -16.14 -3.82 -4.65
CA ASP A 236 -15.89 -5.04 -5.39
C ASP A 236 -15.76 -6.23 -4.43
N SER A 237 -15.96 -7.45 -4.94
CA SER A 237 -15.88 -8.66 -4.15
C SER A 237 -15.24 -9.80 -4.93
N SER A 238 -14.51 -10.66 -4.23
CA SER A 238 -13.97 -11.91 -4.80
C SER A 238 -15.02 -13.02 -5.00
N GLU A 239 -16.22 -12.86 -4.43
CA GLU A 239 -17.27 -13.89 -4.46
C GLU A 239 -17.65 -14.39 -5.86
N PRO A 240 -17.74 -13.55 -6.92
CA PRO A 240 -18.03 -14.04 -8.27
C PRO A 240 -17.01 -15.06 -8.80
N PHE A 241 -15.79 -15.07 -8.27
CA PHE A 241 -14.71 -15.96 -8.69
C PHE A 241 -14.63 -17.26 -7.87
N ARG A 242 -15.36 -17.35 -6.75
CA ARG A 242 -15.27 -18.44 -5.76
C ARG A 242 -15.41 -19.83 -6.40
N VAL A 243 -16.53 -20.05 -7.10
CA VAL A 243 -16.84 -21.37 -7.69
C VAL A 243 -15.72 -21.84 -8.63
N ALA A 244 -15.23 -20.95 -9.48
CA ALA A 244 -14.17 -21.28 -10.43
C ALA A 244 -12.83 -21.60 -9.73
N LEU A 245 -12.47 -20.85 -8.69
CA LEU A 245 -11.23 -21.05 -7.95
C LEU A 245 -11.27 -22.30 -7.08
N GLU A 246 -12.40 -22.56 -6.42
CA GLU A 246 -12.57 -23.76 -5.59
C GLU A 246 -12.63 -25.03 -6.44
N SER A 247 -13.20 -24.98 -7.66
CA SER A 247 -13.19 -26.12 -8.59
C SER A 247 -11.77 -26.45 -9.11
N ARG A 248 -10.90 -25.44 -9.28
CA ARG A 248 -9.51 -25.65 -9.69
C ARG A 248 -8.64 -26.20 -8.56
N GLN A 249 -8.98 -25.91 -7.32
CA GLN A 249 -8.26 -26.32 -6.13
C GLN A 249 -9.27 -26.82 -5.07
N PRO A 250 -9.85 -28.03 -5.26
CA PRO A 250 -10.95 -28.54 -4.45
C PRO A 250 -10.53 -28.84 -2.99
N SER A 251 -9.27 -29.18 -2.76
CA SER A 251 -8.71 -29.40 -1.43
C SER A 251 -7.45 -28.58 -1.23
N LEU A 252 -7.20 -28.17 0.02
CA LEU A 252 -5.97 -27.52 0.45
C LEU A 252 -5.15 -28.55 1.25
N ASP A 253 -3.89 -28.71 0.86
CA ASP A 253 -2.92 -29.41 1.70
C ASP A 253 -2.57 -28.51 2.90
N LEU A 254 -3.05 -28.88 4.08
CA LEU A 254 -2.81 -28.13 5.32
C LEU A 254 -1.42 -28.42 5.93
N ASP A 255 -0.67 -29.39 5.42
CA ASP A 255 0.72 -29.57 5.78
C ASP A 255 1.62 -28.54 5.08
N ASP A 256 1.16 -28.02 3.94
CA ASP A 256 1.80 -26.88 3.31
C ASP A 256 1.59 -25.57 4.13
N SER A 257 2.69 -24.99 4.59
CA SER A 257 2.67 -23.73 5.35
C SER A 257 2.03 -22.57 4.59
N ALA A 258 2.12 -22.55 3.26
CA ALA A 258 1.47 -21.53 2.42
C ALA A 258 -0.07 -21.57 2.53
N ASN A 259 -0.65 -22.71 2.83
CA ASN A 259 -2.09 -22.88 3.03
C ASN A 259 -2.53 -22.66 4.49
N ARG A 260 -1.59 -22.64 5.43
CA ARG A 260 -1.87 -22.41 6.86
C ARG A 260 -1.76 -20.95 7.28
N PHE A 261 -0.81 -20.21 6.68
CA PHE A 261 -0.52 -18.85 7.08
C PHE A 261 -1.04 -17.81 6.09
N GLN A 262 -1.40 -16.63 6.60
CA GLN A 262 -1.98 -15.54 5.83
C GLN A 262 -1.02 -14.98 4.76
N GLY A 263 0.30 -15.12 4.96
CA GLY A 263 1.33 -14.73 3.98
C GLY A 263 1.37 -15.60 2.72
N GLY A 264 0.78 -16.80 2.76
CA GLY A 264 0.78 -17.70 1.61
C GLY A 264 2.19 -18.16 1.26
N VAL A 265 2.53 -18.17 -0.02
CA VAL A 265 3.83 -18.67 -0.50
C VAL A 265 5.04 -17.91 0.08
N PHE A 266 4.89 -16.67 0.55
CA PHE A 266 5.98 -15.88 1.12
C PHE A 266 6.58 -16.52 2.37
N VAL A 267 5.79 -17.27 3.16
CA VAL A 267 6.30 -17.95 4.37
C VAL A 267 7.34 -19.04 4.07
N ARG A 268 7.55 -19.38 2.79
CA ARG A 268 8.50 -20.40 2.32
C ARG A 268 9.69 -19.83 1.56
N ILE A 269 9.69 -18.52 1.27
CA ILE A 269 10.77 -17.90 0.52
C ILE A 269 11.92 -17.62 1.47
N GLY A 270 13.13 -17.99 1.05
CA GLY A 270 14.34 -17.94 1.87
C GLY A 270 14.68 -19.28 2.54
N PRO A 271 15.83 -19.38 3.25
CA PRO A 271 16.82 -18.31 3.41
C PRO A 271 17.46 -17.87 2.09
N PHE A 272 18.13 -16.71 2.11
CA PHE A 272 18.91 -16.16 0.98
C PHE A 272 20.37 -16.32 1.34
N ASP A 273 21.04 -17.30 0.72
CA ASP A 273 22.47 -17.62 0.92
C ASP A 273 23.33 -16.86 -0.10
#